data_ca23ced8b85dd0f818cc18d9c18733d9
#
_entry.id   ca23ced8b85dd0f818cc18d9c18733d9
#
_cell.length_a   1.000
_cell.length_b   1.000
_cell.length_c   1.000
_cell.angle_alpha   90.00
_cell.angle_beta   90.00
_cell.angle_gamma   90.00
#
_symmetry.space_group_name_H-M   'P 1'
#
loop_
_entity.id
_entity.type
_entity.pdbx_description
1 polymer ?
#
loop_
_entity_poly.entity_id
_entity_poly.type
_entity_poly.pdbx_seq_one_letter_code
_entity_poly.pdbx_strand_id
1 'polypeptide(L)'
;MPSKNKSKDDIEDLREALQEIRGRKGIIGYILRASDSASVDFEDPSKIGDYAVLAATAFEEGGNMANTFRIGEVSDIILEGVKMKMLFRAVGDHRLSVFMEKTVDHDLLCKDLSLA
;
A
#
# COMPACT_ATOMS: atom_id res chain seq x y z
N MET A 1 -14.98 1.44 -21.50
CA MET A 1 -15.65 1.91 -20.31
C MET A 1 -14.81 1.68 -19.06
N PRO A 2 -14.53 2.71 -18.32
CA PRO A 2 -13.70 2.53 -17.13
C PRO A 2 -14.43 1.74 -16.06
N SER A 3 -13.76 0.77 -15.52
CA SER A 3 -14.22 0.01 -14.38
C SER A 3 -13.59 0.60 -13.12
N LYS A 4 -14.28 0.51 -11.99
CA LYS A 4 -13.71 0.88 -10.70
C LYS A 4 -12.62 -0.11 -10.28
N ASN A 5 -12.68 -1.33 -10.78
CA ASN A 5 -11.70 -2.35 -10.47
C ASN A 5 -10.59 -2.33 -11.50
N LYS A 6 -9.38 -2.58 -11.04
CA LYS A 6 -8.24 -2.72 -11.93
C LYS A 6 -8.36 -4.03 -12.70
N SER A 7 -7.96 -4.01 -13.96
CA SER A 7 -7.90 -5.22 -14.76
C SER A 7 -6.77 -6.12 -14.25
N LYS A 8 -6.79 -7.38 -14.68
CA LYS A 8 -5.72 -8.33 -14.34
C LYS A 8 -4.36 -7.83 -14.81
N ASP A 9 -4.30 -7.22 -16.00
CA ASP A 9 -3.05 -6.70 -16.55
C ASP A 9 -2.53 -5.52 -15.72
N ASP A 10 -3.42 -4.64 -15.26
CA ASP A 10 -3.03 -3.52 -14.40
C ASP A 10 -2.45 -4.01 -13.07
N ILE A 11 -3.00 -5.07 -12.51
CA ILE A 11 -2.49 -5.65 -11.26
C ILE A 11 -1.13 -6.33 -11.50
N GLU A 12 -0.94 -7.01 -12.63
CA GLU A 12 0.37 -7.59 -12.95
C GLU A 12 1.43 -6.51 -13.15
N ASP A 13 1.07 -5.41 -13.81
CA ASP A 13 1.98 -4.28 -13.97
C ASP A 13 2.35 -3.69 -12.61
N LEU A 14 1.37 -3.58 -11.71
CA LEU A 14 1.62 -3.10 -10.36
C LEU A 14 2.55 -4.04 -9.59
N ARG A 15 2.36 -5.35 -9.72
CA ARG A 15 3.24 -6.34 -9.07
C ARG A 15 4.67 -6.21 -9.57
N GLU A 16 4.86 -6.04 -10.88
CA GLU A 16 6.19 -5.85 -11.45
C GLU A 16 6.83 -4.56 -10.94
N ALA A 17 6.06 -3.48 -10.89
CA ALA A 17 6.55 -2.21 -10.36
C ALA A 17 6.94 -2.34 -8.89
N LEU A 18 6.15 -3.06 -8.09
CA LEU A 18 6.45 -3.29 -6.68
C LEU A 18 7.73 -4.09 -6.50
N GLN A 19 7.96 -5.10 -7.32
CA GLN A 19 9.21 -5.86 -7.27
C GLN A 19 10.42 -4.98 -7.57
N GLU A 20 10.28 -4.07 -8.53
CA GLU A 20 11.35 -3.13 -8.87
C GLU A 20 11.62 -2.16 -7.72
N ILE A 21 10.59 -1.53 -7.16
CA ILE A 21 10.80 -0.56 -6.09
C ILE A 21 11.31 -1.21 -4.81
N ARG A 22 11.01 -2.50 -4.59
CA ARG A 22 11.49 -3.22 -3.41
C ARG A 22 13.02 -3.23 -3.35
N GLY A 23 13.68 -3.20 -4.48
CA GLY A 23 15.14 -3.15 -4.56
C GLY A 23 15.72 -1.76 -4.33
N ARG A 24 14.89 -0.71 -4.24
CA ARG A 24 15.38 0.65 -4.05
C ARG A 24 15.76 0.89 -2.60
N LYS A 25 16.73 1.77 -2.40
CA LYS A 25 17.15 2.19 -1.09
C LYS A 25 15.98 2.84 -0.34
N GLY A 26 15.80 2.46 0.90
CA GLY A 26 14.77 3.04 1.76
C GLY A 26 13.43 2.31 1.75
N ILE A 27 13.22 1.37 0.85
CA ILE A 27 11.99 0.58 0.84
C ILE A 27 12.16 -0.62 1.76
N ILE A 28 11.32 -0.68 2.80
CA ILE A 28 11.35 -1.73 3.81
C ILE A 28 10.61 -2.97 3.30
N GLY A 29 9.46 -2.76 2.65
CA GLY A 29 8.68 -3.85 2.12
C GLY A 29 7.31 -3.42 1.67
N TYR A 30 6.56 -4.36 1.12
CA TYR A 30 5.18 -4.11 0.69
C TYR A 30 4.30 -5.32 0.91
N ILE A 31 3.00 -5.06 0.98
CA ILE A 31 1.96 -6.06 0.97
C ILE A 31 0.92 -5.63 -0.08
N LEU A 32 0.68 -6.47 -1.06
CA LEU A 32 -0.43 -6.29 -2.00
C LEU A 32 -1.41 -7.42 -1.77
N ARG A 33 -2.53 -7.10 -1.16
CA ARG A 33 -3.49 -8.09 -0.69
C ARG A 33 -4.75 -8.10 -1.52
N ALA A 34 -5.15 -9.29 -1.97
CA ALA A 34 -6.47 -9.57 -2.54
C ALA A 34 -7.33 -10.30 -1.51
N SER A 35 -8.56 -10.67 -1.87
CA SER A 35 -9.47 -11.37 -0.95
C SER A 35 -8.96 -12.77 -0.57
N ASP A 36 -8.24 -13.43 -1.47
CA ASP A 36 -7.83 -14.83 -1.32
C ASP A 36 -6.32 -15.03 -1.40
N SER A 37 -5.55 -13.97 -1.56
CA SER A 37 -4.11 -14.09 -1.73
C SER A 37 -3.40 -12.80 -1.35
N ALA A 38 -2.07 -12.86 -1.22
CA ALA A 38 -1.26 -11.69 -0.97
C ALA A 38 0.11 -11.85 -1.60
N SER A 39 0.64 -10.77 -2.15
CA SER A 39 2.04 -10.66 -2.57
C SER A 39 2.77 -9.86 -1.53
N VAL A 40 3.82 -10.42 -0.95
CA VAL A 40 4.52 -9.83 0.19
C VAL A 40 6.03 -9.94 -0.04
N ASP A 41 6.74 -8.85 0.17
CA ASP A 41 8.20 -8.86 0.12
C ASP A 41 8.75 -7.82 1.09
N PHE A 42 9.49 -8.28 2.09
CA PHE A 42 10.11 -7.44 3.11
C PHE A 42 11.59 -7.72 3.21
N GLU A 43 12.35 -6.66 3.49
CA GLU A 43 13.78 -6.76 3.77
C GLU A 43 14.04 -7.74 4.92
N ASP A 44 13.21 -7.69 5.97
CA ASP A 44 13.27 -8.60 7.10
C ASP A 44 11.97 -9.40 7.18
N PRO A 45 11.94 -10.65 6.68
CA PRO A 45 10.72 -11.45 6.68
C PRO A 45 10.13 -11.72 8.07
N SER A 46 10.94 -11.62 9.13
CA SER A 46 10.44 -11.83 10.50
C SER A 46 9.42 -10.76 10.93
N LYS A 47 9.38 -9.64 10.22
CA LYS A 47 8.48 -8.52 10.52
C LYS A 47 7.14 -8.59 9.79
N ILE A 48 6.99 -9.54 8.87
CA ILE A 48 5.78 -9.61 8.01
C ILE A 48 4.50 -9.67 8.83
N GLY A 49 4.47 -10.49 9.88
CA GLY A 49 3.29 -10.62 10.72
C GLY A 49 2.87 -9.31 11.36
N ASP A 50 3.82 -8.58 11.92
CA ASP A 50 3.54 -7.30 12.57
C ASP A 50 3.03 -6.27 11.57
N TYR A 51 3.65 -6.18 10.39
CA TYR A 51 3.24 -5.23 9.37
C TYR A 51 1.87 -5.59 8.76
N ALA A 52 1.55 -6.88 8.65
CA ALA A 52 0.25 -7.31 8.17
C ALA A 52 -0.88 -6.88 9.12
N VAL A 53 -0.67 -7.02 10.42
CA VAL A 53 -1.64 -6.57 11.43
C VAL A 53 -1.79 -5.05 11.38
N LEU A 54 -0.69 -4.34 11.28
CA LEU A 54 -0.69 -2.88 11.18
C LEU A 54 -1.47 -2.41 9.96
N ALA A 55 -1.22 -3.04 8.81
CA ALA A 55 -1.91 -2.69 7.57
C ALA A 55 -3.43 -2.91 7.68
N ALA A 56 -3.84 -4.06 8.20
CA ALA A 56 -5.26 -4.36 8.38
C ALA A 56 -5.93 -3.34 9.31
N THR A 57 -5.26 -2.98 10.39
CA THR A 57 -5.75 -1.99 11.35
C THR A 57 -5.89 -0.61 10.70
N ALA A 58 -4.89 -0.20 9.92
CA ALA A 58 -4.91 1.10 9.25
C ALA A 58 -6.09 1.22 8.28
N PHE A 59 -6.35 0.19 7.48
CA PHE A 59 -7.48 0.20 6.56
C PHE A 59 -8.81 0.22 7.29
N GLU A 60 -8.96 -0.57 8.35
CA GLU A 60 -10.19 -0.62 9.14
C GLU A 60 -10.47 0.71 9.83
N GLU A 61 -9.49 1.26 10.52
CA GLU A 61 -9.67 2.50 11.25
C GLU A 61 -9.86 3.69 10.31
N GLY A 62 -9.17 3.71 9.18
CA GLY A 62 -9.38 4.73 8.16
C GLY A 62 -10.81 4.73 7.64
N GLY A 63 -11.36 3.54 7.37
CA GLY A 63 -12.75 3.38 6.96
C GLY A 63 -13.74 3.86 8.03
N ASN A 64 -13.47 3.53 9.29
CA ASN A 64 -14.32 3.97 10.41
C ASN A 64 -14.32 5.49 10.55
N MET A 65 -13.16 6.12 10.42
CA MET A 65 -13.05 7.57 10.48
C MET A 65 -13.81 8.23 9.32
N ALA A 66 -13.68 7.68 8.12
CA ALA A 66 -14.38 8.19 6.95
C ALA A 66 -15.89 8.13 7.14
N ASN A 67 -16.40 7.04 7.69
CA ASN A 67 -17.84 6.88 7.98
C ASN A 67 -18.30 7.86 9.06
N THR A 68 -17.53 7.99 10.12
CA THR A 68 -17.87 8.87 11.24
C THR A 68 -17.97 10.33 10.80
N PHE A 69 -17.02 10.77 9.98
CA PHE A 69 -16.96 12.16 9.54
C PHE A 69 -17.60 12.40 8.18
N ARG A 70 -18.15 11.37 7.55
CA ARG A 70 -18.86 11.44 6.27
C ARG A 70 -18.02 12.07 5.15
N ILE A 71 -16.75 11.69 5.10
CA ILE A 71 -15.83 12.24 4.09
C ILE A 71 -15.79 11.41 2.80
N GLY A 72 -16.58 10.33 2.73
CA GLY A 72 -16.59 9.44 1.57
C GLY A 72 -15.59 8.30 1.70
N GLU A 73 -15.29 7.66 0.59
CA GLU A 73 -14.33 6.55 0.58
C GLU A 73 -12.91 7.07 0.81
N VAL A 74 -12.13 6.30 1.57
CA VAL A 74 -10.72 6.59 1.78
C VAL A 74 -9.93 6.04 0.61
N SER A 75 -9.21 6.92 -0.10
CA SER A 75 -8.32 6.49 -1.18
C SER A 75 -6.94 6.16 -0.65
N ASP A 76 -6.39 7.01 0.20
CA ASP A 76 -5.03 6.88 0.71
C ASP A 76 -4.99 7.14 2.20
N ILE A 77 -4.06 6.46 2.86
CA ILE A 77 -3.67 6.77 4.23
C ILE A 77 -2.15 6.84 4.24
N ILE A 78 -1.61 7.94 4.76
CA ILE A 78 -0.17 8.08 4.92
C ILE A 78 0.10 8.31 6.40
N LEU A 79 0.91 7.42 6.97
CA LEU A 79 1.35 7.54 8.35
C LEU A 79 2.84 7.85 8.36
N GLU A 80 3.19 9.01 8.89
CA GLU A 80 4.59 9.41 9.01
C GLU A 80 5.01 9.39 10.47
N GLY A 81 5.97 8.53 10.77
CA GLY A 81 6.57 8.46 12.08
C GLY A 81 7.96 9.09 12.09
N VAL A 82 8.61 9.01 13.23
CA VAL A 82 9.98 9.54 13.39
C VAL A 82 10.99 8.71 12.60
N LYS A 83 10.78 7.40 12.54
CA LYS A 83 11.73 6.46 11.94
C LYS A 83 11.34 6.00 10.56
N MET A 84 10.04 5.91 10.29
CA MET A 84 9.55 5.35 9.03
C MET A 84 8.19 5.94 8.68
N LYS A 85 7.77 5.72 7.45
CA LYS A 85 6.42 6.07 7.02
C LYS A 85 5.81 4.94 6.21
N MET A 86 4.49 4.99 6.11
CA MET A 86 3.71 3.94 5.47
C MET A 86 2.66 4.57 4.57
N LEU A 87 2.48 3.97 3.40
CA LEU A 87 1.43 4.34 2.46
C LEU A 87 0.45 3.17 2.36
N PHE A 88 -0.83 3.47 2.54
CA PHE A 88 -1.90 2.49 2.37
C PHE A 88 -2.86 3.01 1.31
N ARG A 89 -3.15 2.19 0.30
CA ARG A 89 -4.02 2.60 -0.80
C ARG A 89 -4.86 1.42 -1.29
N ALA A 90 -6.14 1.68 -1.56
CA ALA A 90 -6.99 0.74 -2.25
C ALA A 90 -6.74 0.84 -3.76
N VAL A 91 -6.47 -0.28 -4.42
CA VAL A 91 -6.21 -0.37 -5.86
C VAL A 91 -7.17 -1.41 -6.43
N GLY A 92 -8.33 -0.98 -6.92
CA GLY A 92 -9.39 -1.89 -7.31
C GLY A 92 -9.85 -2.72 -6.12
N ASP A 93 -9.83 -4.03 -6.26
CA ASP A 93 -10.17 -4.97 -5.18
C ASP A 93 -8.99 -5.27 -4.26
N HIS A 94 -7.83 -4.71 -4.56
CA HIS A 94 -6.61 -4.96 -3.81
C HIS A 94 -6.35 -3.85 -2.78
N ARG A 95 -5.63 -4.21 -1.74
CA ARG A 95 -5.15 -3.26 -0.75
C ARG A 95 -3.63 -3.27 -0.76
N LEU A 96 -3.06 -2.12 -1.06
CA LEU A 96 -1.62 -1.95 -1.13
C LEU A 96 -1.12 -1.28 0.14
N SER A 97 -0.06 -1.84 0.71
CA SER A 97 0.66 -1.24 1.83
C SER A 97 2.14 -1.21 1.48
N VAL A 98 2.76 -0.04 1.55
CA VAL A 98 4.19 0.13 1.32
C VAL A 98 4.82 0.74 2.56
N PHE A 99 5.89 0.12 3.03
CA PHE A 99 6.62 0.53 4.23
C PHE A 99 8.00 1.02 3.81
N MET A 100 8.36 2.20 4.26
CA MET A 100 9.57 2.86 3.78
C MET A 100 10.23 3.71 4.86
N GLU A 101 11.50 4.01 4.66
CA GLU A 101 12.20 4.95 5.51
C GLU A 101 11.60 6.35 5.32
N LYS A 102 11.71 7.17 6.35
CA LYS A 102 11.13 8.51 6.38
C LYS A 102 11.56 9.39 5.22
N THR A 103 12.77 9.19 4.72
CA THR A 103 13.36 10.03 3.67
C THR A 103 12.85 9.72 2.26
N VAL A 104 12.12 8.63 2.08
CA VAL A 104 11.56 8.28 0.76
C VAL A 104 10.46 9.25 0.40
N ASP A 105 10.47 9.75 -0.84
CA ASP A 105 9.41 10.60 -1.37
C ASP A 105 8.23 9.73 -1.80
N HIS A 106 7.17 9.71 -0.99
CA HIS A 106 6.02 8.86 -1.28
C HIS A 106 5.19 9.36 -2.47
N ASP A 107 5.23 10.66 -2.78
CA ASP A 107 4.53 11.18 -3.97
C ASP A 107 5.20 10.67 -5.24
N LEU A 108 6.51 10.69 -5.28
CA LEU A 108 7.27 10.14 -6.41
C LEU A 108 7.05 8.63 -6.52
N LEU A 109 7.01 7.94 -5.38
CA LEU A 109 6.74 6.50 -5.34
C LEU A 109 5.38 6.19 -5.96
N CYS A 110 4.36 6.96 -5.62
CA CYS A 110 3.03 6.78 -6.19
C CYS A 110 3.03 6.96 -7.71
N LYS A 111 3.77 7.94 -8.22
CA LYS A 111 3.93 8.14 -9.67
C LYS A 111 4.59 6.93 -10.32
N ASP A 112 5.66 6.45 -9.71
CA ASP A 112 6.41 5.31 -10.25
C ASP A 112 5.58 4.04 -10.25
N LEU A 113 4.64 3.91 -9.33
CA LEU A 113 3.72 2.79 -9.28
C LEU A 113 2.49 3.01 -10.16
N SER A 114 2.40 4.15 -10.84
CA SER A 114 1.25 4.52 -11.69
C SER A 114 -0.07 4.50 -10.91
N LEU A 115 -0.03 4.99 -9.68
CA LEU A 115 -1.19 5.07 -8.80
C LEU A 115 -1.89 6.42 -8.83
N ALA A 116 -1.56 7.23 -9.79
CA ALA A 116 -2.12 8.57 -9.92
C ALA A 116 -3.62 8.57 -10.16
#